data_f5bdf6bc3a0dbbe6165c8c15c13243a4
#
_entry.id   f5bdf6bc3a0dbbe6165c8c15c13243a4
#
_cell.length_a   1.000
_cell.length_b   1.000
_cell.length_c   1.000
_cell.angle_alpha   90.00
_cell.angle_beta   90.00
_cell.angle_gamma   90.00
#
_symmetry.space_group_name_H-M   'P 1'
#
loop_
_entity.id
_entity.type
_entity.pdbx_description
1 polymer ?
#
loop_
_entity_poly.entity_id
_entity_poly.type
_entity_poly.pdbx_seq_one_letter_code
_entity_poly.pdbx_strand_id
1 'polypeptide(L)'
;VEVEYASEFRYRNPVVGKGDVVIAISQSGETAYTLAAIQLAREKGAFIYGICNAICSSIPRATHTGTYIHVGPEIGVASTKAFTGQVTVLTMFALALAEAKGTVHRDEYLGIVKGLSEIPVKIREVLQTNDRVADLARTFTYAHNFLYLGRGFSYPVALEGALKLKEISYIHAEGYPAAEMKHGPIALIDSDMPVVVIATHNAMYEK
;
A
#
# COMPACT_ATOMS: atom_id res chain seq x y z
N VAL A 1 1.85 7.16 -14.18
CA VAL A 1 0.91 6.56 -13.23
C VAL A 1 0.64 7.58 -12.14
N GLU A 2 -0.65 7.84 -11.86
CA GLU A 2 -1.10 8.65 -10.74
C GLU A 2 -1.77 7.76 -9.69
N VAL A 3 -1.66 8.10 -8.41
CA VAL A 3 -2.27 7.37 -7.31
C VAL A 3 -3.04 8.36 -6.46
N GLU A 4 -4.33 8.07 -6.20
CA GLU A 4 -5.22 8.95 -5.47
C GLU A 4 -6.19 8.19 -4.58
N TYR A 5 -6.73 8.88 -3.61
CA TYR A 5 -7.93 8.43 -2.91
C TYR A 5 -9.15 8.54 -3.82
N ALA A 6 -9.99 7.52 -3.88
CA ALA A 6 -11.19 7.52 -4.70
C ALA A 6 -12.16 8.65 -4.35
N SER A 7 -12.19 9.08 -3.08
CA SER A 7 -12.96 10.26 -2.64
C SER A 7 -12.50 11.53 -3.34
N GLU A 8 -11.19 11.77 -3.40
CA GLU A 8 -10.62 12.97 -4.02
C GLU A 8 -10.72 12.92 -5.55
N PHE A 9 -10.45 11.77 -6.16
CA PHE A 9 -10.64 11.55 -7.60
C PHE A 9 -12.01 12.01 -8.08
N ARG A 10 -13.05 11.68 -7.33
CA ARG A 10 -14.43 12.03 -7.69
C ARG A 10 -14.66 13.55 -7.77
N TYR A 11 -14.07 14.34 -6.86
CA TYR A 11 -14.37 15.75 -6.72
C TYR A 11 -13.44 16.69 -7.48
N ARG A 12 -12.24 16.26 -7.81
CA ARG A 12 -11.26 17.10 -8.51
C ARG A 12 -11.44 17.20 -10.03
N ASN A 13 -12.50 16.59 -10.59
CA ASN A 13 -12.72 16.51 -12.05
C ASN A 13 -11.50 15.93 -12.81
N PRO A 14 -11.17 14.66 -12.61
CA PRO A 14 -9.94 14.04 -13.14
C PRO A 14 -9.86 14.12 -14.66
N VAL A 15 -8.65 14.31 -15.16
CA VAL A 15 -8.35 14.26 -16.59
C VAL A 15 -8.09 12.81 -16.97
N VAL A 16 -9.17 12.08 -17.25
CA VAL A 16 -9.14 10.70 -17.73
C VAL A 16 -10.12 10.55 -18.88
N GLY A 17 -9.88 9.62 -19.80
CA GLY A 17 -10.73 9.40 -20.96
C GLY A 17 -10.42 8.11 -21.70
N LYS A 18 -10.87 8.05 -22.95
CA LYS A 18 -10.63 6.91 -23.83
C LYS A 18 -9.12 6.68 -24.01
N GLY A 19 -8.68 5.45 -23.73
CA GLY A 19 -7.26 5.06 -23.80
C GLY A 19 -6.57 5.03 -22.43
N ASP A 20 -7.21 5.59 -21.39
CA ASP A 20 -6.69 5.48 -20.03
C ASP A 20 -7.22 4.23 -19.33
N VAL A 21 -6.41 3.69 -18.42
CA VAL A 21 -6.77 2.59 -17.54
C VAL A 21 -6.83 3.10 -16.11
N VAL A 22 -7.97 2.94 -15.47
CA VAL A 22 -8.15 3.22 -14.04
C VAL A 22 -8.16 1.92 -13.26
N ILE A 23 -7.23 1.75 -12.33
CA ILE A 23 -7.15 0.59 -11.45
C ILE A 23 -7.87 0.93 -10.14
N ALA A 24 -8.99 0.27 -9.90
CA ALA A 24 -9.76 0.41 -8.66
C ALA A 24 -9.35 -0.68 -7.67
N ILE A 25 -8.84 -0.28 -6.51
CA ILE A 25 -8.34 -1.19 -5.46
C ILE A 25 -9.27 -1.12 -4.26
N SER A 26 -9.76 -2.27 -3.82
CA SER A 26 -10.64 -2.36 -2.65
C SER A 26 -10.51 -3.71 -1.96
N GLN A 27 -10.58 -3.73 -0.64
CA GLN A 27 -10.66 -4.97 0.11
C GLN A 27 -12.10 -5.53 0.12
N SER A 28 -13.07 -4.75 0.58
CA SER A 28 -14.48 -5.16 0.71
C SER A 28 -15.23 -5.22 -0.63
N GLY A 29 -14.79 -4.41 -1.59
CA GLY A 29 -15.49 -4.25 -2.86
C GLY A 29 -16.83 -3.50 -2.77
N GLU A 30 -17.16 -2.87 -1.64
CA GLU A 30 -18.43 -2.18 -1.38
C GLU A 30 -18.24 -0.70 -1.04
N THR A 31 -17.04 -0.16 -1.15
CA THR A 31 -16.74 1.21 -0.78
C THR A 31 -17.45 2.20 -1.71
N ALA A 32 -18.39 2.98 -1.18
CA ALA A 32 -19.24 3.89 -1.96
C ALA A 32 -18.43 4.93 -2.78
N TYR A 33 -17.38 5.51 -2.18
CA TYR A 33 -16.53 6.47 -2.90
C TYR A 33 -15.77 5.83 -4.06
N THR A 34 -15.32 4.59 -3.90
CA THR A 34 -14.64 3.85 -4.99
C THR A 34 -15.62 3.52 -6.11
N LEU A 35 -16.84 3.11 -5.79
CA LEU A 35 -17.91 2.88 -6.79
C LEU A 35 -18.23 4.16 -7.56
N ALA A 36 -18.35 5.29 -6.87
CA ALA A 36 -18.61 6.57 -7.51
C ALA A 36 -17.43 7.05 -8.40
N ALA A 37 -16.19 6.79 -8.00
CA ALA A 37 -15.02 7.08 -8.83
C ALA A 37 -14.97 6.20 -10.08
N ILE A 38 -15.31 4.91 -9.97
CA ILE A 38 -15.45 3.98 -11.10
C ILE A 38 -16.50 4.48 -12.09
N GLN A 39 -17.67 4.87 -11.58
CA GLN A 39 -18.75 5.39 -12.42
C GLN A 39 -18.31 6.63 -13.21
N LEU A 40 -17.69 7.61 -12.54
CA LEU A 40 -17.17 8.81 -13.18
C LEU A 40 -16.13 8.49 -14.26
N ALA A 41 -15.18 7.60 -13.95
CA ALA A 41 -14.15 7.21 -14.92
C ALA A 41 -14.74 6.49 -16.15
N ARG A 42 -15.76 5.65 -15.95
CA ARG A 42 -16.50 5.00 -17.04
C ARG A 42 -17.24 6.01 -17.91
N GLU A 43 -17.92 6.98 -17.32
CA GLU A 43 -18.63 8.06 -18.05
C GLU A 43 -17.66 8.88 -18.91
N LYS A 44 -16.41 9.05 -18.45
CA LYS A 44 -15.34 9.68 -19.22
C LYS A 44 -14.69 8.77 -20.27
N GLY A 45 -15.06 7.49 -20.32
CA GLY A 45 -14.60 6.52 -21.34
C GLY A 45 -13.34 5.75 -20.97
N ALA A 46 -12.85 5.81 -19.73
CA ALA A 46 -11.70 5.05 -19.29
C ALA A 46 -12.01 3.55 -19.16
N PHE A 47 -11.00 2.71 -19.33
CA PHE A 47 -11.07 1.28 -19.05
C PHE A 47 -10.82 1.04 -17.56
N ILE A 48 -11.69 0.28 -16.90
CA ILE A 48 -11.61 0.04 -15.46
C ILE A 48 -11.14 -1.39 -15.19
N TYR A 49 -10.05 -1.51 -14.44
CA TYR A 49 -9.51 -2.76 -13.92
C TYR A 49 -9.70 -2.82 -12.40
N GLY A 50 -10.32 -3.87 -11.88
CA GLY A 50 -10.58 -4.03 -10.44
C GLY A 50 -9.56 -4.95 -9.76
N ILE A 51 -9.03 -4.54 -8.60
CA ILE A 51 -8.29 -5.42 -7.69
C ILE A 51 -9.08 -5.49 -6.38
N CYS A 52 -9.67 -6.64 -6.10
CA CYS A 52 -10.59 -6.78 -4.97
C CYS A 52 -10.38 -8.09 -4.21
N ASN A 53 -10.67 -8.10 -2.92
CA ASN A 53 -10.63 -9.34 -2.14
C ASN A 53 -12.00 -10.04 -2.11
N ALA A 54 -13.08 -9.30 -1.87
CA ALA A 54 -14.42 -9.87 -1.75
C ALA A 54 -14.97 -10.26 -3.12
N ILE A 55 -15.20 -11.56 -3.31
CA ILE A 55 -15.78 -12.12 -4.53
C ILE A 55 -17.24 -11.70 -4.64
N CYS A 56 -17.70 -11.42 -5.88
CA CYS A 56 -19.06 -11.02 -6.18
C CYS A 56 -19.56 -9.71 -5.53
N SER A 57 -18.66 -8.89 -5.00
CA SER A 57 -19.00 -7.57 -4.47
C SER A 57 -19.31 -6.55 -5.58
N SER A 58 -19.73 -5.36 -5.22
CA SER A 58 -20.22 -4.34 -6.17
C SER A 58 -19.12 -3.79 -7.09
N ILE A 59 -17.90 -3.59 -6.55
CA ILE A 59 -16.77 -3.06 -7.34
C ILE A 59 -16.36 -4.00 -8.49
N PRO A 60 -16.11 -5.32 -8.28
CA PRO A 60 -15.84 -6.23 -9.40
C PRO A 60 -16.94 -6.23 -10.47
N ARG A 61 -18.21 -6.13 -10.08
CA ARG A 61 -19.31 -6.04 -11.05
C ARG A 61 -19.35 -4.73 -11.83
N ALA A 62 -18.81 -3.66 -11.24
CA ALA A 62 -18.76 -2.34 -11.87
C ALA A 62 -17.53 -2.14 -12.77
N THR A 63 -16.54 -3.01 -12.71
CA THR A 63 -15.31 -2.94 -13.52
C THR A 63 -15.45 -3.71 -14.83
N HIS A 64 -14.60 -3.43 -15.82
CA HIS A 64 -14.60 -4.17 -17.09
C HIS A 64 -13.94 -5.55 -16.94
N THR A 65 -12.92 -5.63 -16.11
CA THR A 65 -12.22 -6.86 -15.72
C THR A 65 -11.44 -6.63 -14.43
N GLY A 66 -10.82 -7.65 -13.88
CA GLY A 66 -10.04 -7.50 -12.67
C GLY A 66 -9.44 -8.81 -12.15
N THR A 67 -8.85 -8.70 -10.97
CA THR A 67 -8.21 -9.81 -10.25
C THR A 67 -8.66 -9.83 -8.80
N TYR A 68 -8.95 -11.01 -8.27
CA TYR A 68 -9.15 -11.20 -6.84
C TYR A 68 -7.84 -11.53 -6.14
N ILE A 69 -7.63 -10.96 -4.95
CA ILE A 69 -6.39 -11.18 -4.20
C ILE A 69 -6.39 -12.46 -3.35
N HIS A 70 -7.55 -13.06 -3.13
CA HIS A 70 -7.74 -14.37 -2.45
C HIS A 70 -7.07 -14.50 -1.07
N VAL A 71 -7.00 -13.43 -0.29
CA VAL A 71 -6.39 -13.47 1.06
C VAL A 71 -7.38 -13.89 2.15
N GLY A 72 -8.60 -14.29 1.79
CA GLY A 72 -9.66 -14.63 2.73
C GLY A 72 -10.27 -13.43 3.44
N PRO A 73 -11.22 -13.61 4.35
CA PRO A 73 -11.88 -12.52 5.05
C PRO A 73 -10.92 -11.81 6.02
N GLU A 74 -10.96 -10.47 6.04
CA GLU A 74 -10.36 -9.68 7.11
C GLU A 74 -11.31 -9.65 8.29
N ILE A 75 -10.84 -10.06 9.46
CA ILE A 75 -11.66 -10.16 10.68
C ILE A 75 -11.42 -8.92 11.56
N GLY A 76 -10.17 -8.43 11.63
CA GLY A 76 -9.82 -7.23 12.36
C GLY A 76 -10.17 -5.95 11.59
N VAL A 77 -10.33 -4.85 12.33
CA VAL A 77 -10.57 -3.52 11.74
C VAL A 77 -9.38 -3.09 10.87
N ALA A 78 -8.17 -3.28 11.37
CA ALA A 78 -6.93 -2.98 10.64
C ALA A 78 -6.63 -4.06 9.61
N SER A 79 -6.74 -3.71 8.34
CA SER A 79 -6.37 -4.58 7.23
C SER A 79 -4.85 -4.80 7.19
N THR A 80 -4.40 -6.04 7.11
CA THR A 80 -2.98 -6.40 7.04
C THR A 80 -2.68 -7.28 5.82
N LYS A 81 -3.27 -8.46 5.74
CA LYS A 81 -3.04 -9.41 4.65
C LYS A 81 -3.60 -8.91 3.32
N ALA A 82 -4.68 -8.11 3.32
CA ALA A 82 -5.21 -7.52 2.11
C ALA A 82 -4.22 -6.52 1.50
N PHE A 83 -3.55 -5.69 2.30
CA PHE A 83 -2.46 -4.81 1.85
C PHE A 83 -1.35 -5.61 1.17
N THR A 84 -0.84 -6.65 1.83
CA THR A 84 0.23 -7.51 1.28
C THR A 84 -0.21 -8.18 -0.03
N GLY A 85 -1.45 -8.69 -0.06
CA GLY A 85 -2.04 -9.30 -1.26
C GLY A 85 -2.20 -8.32 -2.42
N GLN A 86 -2.65 -7.09 -2.16
CA GLN A 86 -2.79 -6.04 -3.15
C GLN A 86 -1.44 -5.63 -3.74
N VAL A 87 -0.42 -5.42 -2.91
CA VAL A 87 0.95 -5.12 -3.37
C VAL A 87 1.51 -6.25 -4.22
N THR A 88 1.28 -7.51 -3.83
CA THR A 88 1.71 -8.68 -4.61
C THR A 88 1.04 -8.72 -5.98
N VAL A 89 -0.27 -8.55 -6.04
CA VAL A 89 -1.02 -8.53 -7.32
C VAL A 89 -0.59 -7.36 -8.21
N LEU A 90 -0.38 -6.16 -7.63
CA LEU A 90 0.12 -5.01 -8.39
C LEU A 90 1.52 -5.25 -8.95
N THR A 91 2.40 -5.91 -8.18
CA THR A 91 3.73 -6.28 -8.66
C THR A 91 3.66 -7.27 -9.82
N MET A 92 2.82 -8.31 -9.70
CA MET A 92 2.58 -9.27 -10.78
C MET A 92 1.98 -8.59 -12.03
N PHE A 93 1.04 -7.67 -11.84
CA PHE A 93 0.46 -6.89 -12.93
C PHE A 93 1.50 -6.01 -13.64
N ALA A 94 2.36 -5.33 -12.88
CA ALA A 94 3.44 -4.52 -13.42
C ALA A 94 4.44 -5.37 -14.21
N LEU A 95 4.78 -6.57 -13.72
CA LEU A 95 5.65 -7.52 -14.42
C LEU A 95 5.03 -8.00 -15.74
N ALA A 96 3.75 -8.37 -15.72
CA ALA A 96 3.04 -8.79 -16.93
C ALA A 96 2.99 -7.68 -17.99
N LEU A 97 2.76 -6.43 -17.55
CA LEU A 97 2.81 -5.27 -18.45
C LEU A 97 4.21 -5.02 -19.00
N ALA A 98 5.23 -5.11 -18.16
CA ALA A 98 6.62 -4.91 -18.58
C ALA A 98 7.07 -5.97 -19.59
N GLU A 99 6.70 -7.23 -19.38
CA GLU A 99 6.94 -8.33 -20.32
C GLU A 99 6.21 -8.09 -21.65
N ALA A 100 4.91 -7.76 -21.60
CA ALA A 100 4.12 -7.52 -22.81
C ALA A 100 4.62 -6.31 -23.63
N LYS A 101 5.22 -5.31 -22.97
CA LYS A 101 5.82 -4.12 -23.61
C LYS A 101 7.30 -4.31 -23.97
N GLY A 102 7.95 -5.40 -23.58
CA GLY A 102 9.37 -5.62 -23.80
C GLY A 102 10.27 -4.62 -23.06
N THR A 103 9.82 -4.10 -21.91
CA THR A 103 10.55 -3.07 -21.12
C THR A 103 11.34 -3.63 -19.94
N VAL A 104 11.30 -4.94 -19.71
CA VAL A 104 12.05 -5.64 -18.67
C VAL A 104 12.98 -6.69 -19.31
N HIS A 105 14.23 -6.75 -18.85
CA HIS A 105 15.13 -7.82 -19.26
C HIS A 105 14.74 -9.16 -18.63
N ARG A 106 14.98 -10.26 -19.35
CA ARG A 106 14.59 -11.61 -18.92
C ARG A 106 15.14 -11.98 -17.54
N ASP A 107 16.38 -11.67 -17.26
CA ASP A 107 17.03 -11.99 -15.99
C ASP A 107 16.43 -11.19 -14.83
N GLU A 108 16.12 -9.91 -15.04
CA GLU A 108 15.44 -9.07 -14.06
C GLU A 108 14.03 -9.59 -13.77
N TYR A 109 13.27 -9.92 -14.82
CA TYR A 109 11.94 -10.52 -14.69
C TYR A 109 12.00 -11.80 -13.83
N LEU A 110 12.89 -12.73 -14.16
CA LEU A 110 13.05 -13.97 -13.41
C LEU A 110 13.51 -13.74 -11.97
N GLY A 111 14.37 -12.75 -11.75
CA GLY A 111 14.81 -12.35 -10.42
C GLY A 111 13.65 -11.89 -9.54
N ILE A 112 12.75 -11.06 -10.08
CA ILE A 112 11.56 -10.56 -9.35
C ILE A 112 10.57 -11.70 -9.10
N VAL A 113 10.30 -12.56 -10.08
CA VAL A 113 9.43 -13.75 -9.92
C VAL A 113 9.95 -14.67 -8.82
N LYS A 114 11.27 -14.94 -8.82
CA LYS A 114 11.91 -15.71 -7.75
C LYS A 114 11.74 -15.03 -6.39
N GLY A 115 12.01 -13.72 -6.31
CA GLY A 115 11.81 -12.93 -5.09
C GLY A 115 10.37 -13.04 -4.54
N LEU A 116 9.38 -12.93 -5.41
CA LEU A 116 7.97 -13.11 -5.03
C LEU A 116 7.70 -14.53 -4.48
N SER A 117 8.28 -15.55 -5.06
CA SER A 117 8.11 -16.93 -4.58
C SER A 117 8.74 -17.18 -3.21
N GLU A 118 9.73 -16.38 -2.80
CA GLU A 118 10.41 -16.47 -1.51
C GLU A 118 9.68 -15.68 -0.40
N ILE A 119 8.78 -14.75 -0.74
CA ILE A 119 8.08 -13.89 0.23
C ILE A 119 7.40 -14.68 1.36
N PRO A 120 6.70 -15.80 1.11
CA PRO A 120 6.06 -16.55 2.20
C PRO A 120 7.05 -17.07 3.24
N VAL A 121 8.26 -17.43 2.84
CA VAL A 121 9.31 -17.88 3.77
C VAL A 121 9.81 -16.69 4.59
N LYS A 122 10.13 -15.59 3.94
CA LYS A 122 10.59 -14.35 4.61
C LYS A 122 9.56 -13.79 5.58
N ILE A 123 8.28 -13.85 5.26
CA ILE A 123 7.21 -13.45 6.18
C ILE A 123 7.22 -14.35 7.43
N ARG A 124 7.35 -15.67 7.30
CA ARG A 124 7.43 -16.56 8.46
C ARG A 124 8.63 -16.22 9.37
N GLU A 125 9.77 -15.89 8.78
CA GLU A 125 10.96 -15.46 9.53
C GLU A 125 10.70 -14.14 10.28
N VAL A 126 10.10 -13.15 9.63
CA VAL A 126 9.75 -11.87 10.26
C VAL A 126 8.76 -12.08 11.41
N LEU A 127 7.77 -12.95 11.26
CA LEU A 127 6.79 -13.23 12.32
C LEU A 127 7.43 -13.84 13.59
N GLN A 128 8.62 -14.44 13.51
CA GLN A 128 9.36 -14.91 14.68
C GLN A 128 9.92 -13.77 15.54
N THR A 129 9.92 -12.54 15.04
CA THR A 129 10.37 -11.36 15.81
C THR A 129 9.27 -10.79 16.72
N ASN A 130 8.09 -11.41 16.76
CA ASN A 130 6.91 -10.92 17.47
C ASN A 130 7.18 -10.51 18.93
N ASP A 131 7.83 -11.37 19.70
CA ASP A 131 8.08 -11.11 21.13
C ASP A 131 9.04 -9.92 21.32
N ARG A 132 10.05 -9.82 20.46
CA ARG A 132 10.97 -8.67 20.47
C ARG A 132 10.25 -7.35 20.14
N VAL A 133 9.33 -7.38 19.18
CA VAL A 133 8.52 -6.21 18.83
C VAL A 133 7.57 -5.85 19.98
N ALA A 134 6.98 -6.84 20.65
CA ALA A 134 6.13 -6.64 21.82
C ALA A 134 6.91 -5.99 22.99
N ASP A 135 8.15 -6.42 23.23
CA ASP A 135 9.01 -5.83 24.25
C ASP A 135 9.36 -4.36 23.94
N LEU A 136 9.69 -4.07 22.67
CA LEU A 136 9.89 -2.70 22.22
C LEU A 136 8.62 -1.86 22.40
N ALA A 137 7.47 -2.38 22.03
CA ALA A 137 6.19 -1.66 22.20
C ALA A 137 5.90 -1.31 23.66
N ARG A 138 6.23 -2.18 24.62
CA ARG A 138 6.10 -1.89 26.06
C ARG A 138 6.97 -0.72 26.48
N THR A 139 8.14 -0.54 25.89
CA THR A 139 9.03 0.58 26.18
C THR A 139 8.42 1.92 25.79
N PHE A 140 7.56 1.96 24.77
CA PHE A 140 6.97 3.17 24.22
C PHE A 140 5.50 3.38 24.63
N THR A 141 5.01 2.71 25.68
CA THR A 141 3.61 2.84 26.13
C THR A 141 3.23 4.23 26.62
N TYR A 142 4.20 5.07 26.92
CA TYR A 142 4.00 6.47 27.31
C TYR A 142 3.70 7.38 26.11
N ALA A 143 4.06 6.98 24.89
CA ALA A 143 4.03 7.85 23.73
C ALA A 143 2.61 8.05 23.20
N HIS A 144 2.26 9.30 22.91
CA HIS A 144 1.00 9.71 22.32
C HIS A 144 1.12 10.04 20.84
N ASN A 145 2.35 10.15 20.34
CA ASN A 145 2.64 10.47 18.95
C ASN A 145 3.76 9.57 18.44
N PHE A 146 3.73 9.24 17.16
CA PHE A 146 4.77 8.46 16.48
C PHE A 146 5.04 9.03 15.09
N LEU A 147 6.29 9.04 14.68
CA LEU A 147 6.68 9.25 13.29
C LEU A 147 7.15 7.94 12.65
N TYR A 148 6.71 7.71 11.43
CA TYR A 148 7.14 6.60 10.58
C TYR A 148 7.89 7.16 9.39
N LEU A 149 9.13 6.77 9.20
CA LEU A 149 9.98 7.28 8.14
C LEU A 149 10.34 6.19 7.13
N GLY A 150 10.24 6.52 5.87
CA GLY A 150 10.67 5.66 4.78
C GLY A 150 11.22 6.47 3.60
N ARG A 151 11.99 5.83 2.76
CA ARG A 151 12.52 6.41 1.52
C ARG A 151 12.22 5.50 0.33
N GLY A 152 11.89 6.07 -0.85
CA GLY A 152 11.53 5.29 -2.02
C GLY A 152 10.37 4.33 -1.73
N PHE A 153 10.54 3.05 -2.02
CA PHE A 153 9.50 2.03 -1.76
C PHE A 153 9.17 1.83 -0.29
N SER A 154 10.03 2.24 0.64
CA SER A 154 9.77 2.15 2.08
C SER A 154 8.86 3.28 2.59
N TYR A 155 8.69 4.38 1.84
CA TYR A 155 7.79 5.47 2.24
C TYR A 155 6.30 5.05 2.26
N PRO A 156 5.73 4.44 1.22
CA PRO A 156 4.37 3.92 1.31
C PRO A 156 4.16 2.90 2.43
N VAL A 157 5.18 2.10 2.75
CA VAL A 157 5.13 1.17 3.88
C VAL A 157 5.12 1.91 5.23
N ALA A 158 5.85 3.03 5.34
CA ALA A 158 5.81 3.90 6.51
C ALA A 158 4.41 4.52 6.70
N LEU A 159 3.75 4.96 5.62
CA LEU A 159 2.36 5.43 5.67
C LEU A 159 1.41 4.35 6.17
N GLU A 160 1.54 3.13 5.67
CA GLU A 160 0.72 1.98 6.11
C GLU A 160 0.98 1.63 7.58
N GLY A 161 2.23 1.64 8.03
CA GLY A 161 2.59 1.43 9.44
C GLY A 161 1.96 2.47 10.36
N ALA A 162 2.04 3.75 10.00
CA ALA A 162 1.41 4.84 10.74
C ALA A 162 -0.13 4.69 10.76
N LEU A 163 -0.74 4.28 9.65
CA LEU A 163 -2.17 3.99 9.59
C LEU A 163 -2.56 2.84 10.53
N LYS A 164 -1.80 1.74 10.53
CA LYS A 164 -2.07 0.60 11.42
C LYS A 164 -2.00 1.00 12.89
N LEU A 165 -1.00 1.79 13.28
CA LEU A 165 -0.90 2.26 14.65
C LEU A 165 -2.12 3.12 15.05
N LYS A 166 -2.54 4.05 14.21
CA LYS A 166 -3.74 4.87 14.45
C LYS A 166 -5.00 4.03 14.62
N GLU A 167 -5.23 3.08 13.72
CA GLU A 167 -6.43 2.25 13.71
C GLU A 167 -6.56 1.35 14.95
N ILE A 168 -5.45 0.86 15.48
CA ILE A 168 -5.43 -0.15 16.55
C ILE A 168 -5.33 0.51 17.93
N SER A 169 -4.50 1.55 18.07
CA SER A 169 -4.14 2.13 19.36
C SER A 169 -4.75 3.49 19.66
N TYR A 170 -5.30 4.17 18.63
CA TYR A 170 -5.74 5.56 18.68
C TYR A 170 -4.61 6.57 18.97
N ILE A 171 -3.35 6.14 18.91
CA ILE A 171 -2.18 7.00 19.01
C ILE A 171 -2.03 7.77 17.70
N HIS A 172 -1.72 9.06 17.78
CA HIS A 172 -1.41 9.85 16.61
C HIS A 172 -0.13 9.34 15.95
N ALA A 173 -0.18 9.01 14.67
CA ALA A 173 0.99 8.53 13.94
C ALA A 173 0.98 9.08 12.51
N GLU A 174 2.14 9.55 12.05
CA GLU A 174 2.30 10.08 10.71
C GLU A 174 3.47 9.43 9.98
N GLY A 175 3.29 9.22 8.67
CA GLY A 175 4.34 8.74 7.79
C GLY A 175 4.94 9.88 6.97
N TYR A 176 6.27 9.98 6.95
CA TYR A 176 6.97 10.99 6.15
C TYR A 176 8.03 10.36 5.24
N PRO A 177 8.26 10.96 4.06
CA PRO A 177 9.46 10.67 3.29
C PRO A 177 10.68 11.14 4.11
N ALA A 178 11.63 10.25 4.39
CA ALA A 178 12.74 10.57 5.30
C ALA A 178 13.55 11.79 4.88
N ALA A 179 13.65 12.05 3.57
CA ALA A 179 14.35 13.24 3.05
C ALA A 179 13.62 14.56 3.38
N GLU A 180 12.29 14.53 3.46
CA GLU A 180 11.46 15.72 3.72
C GLU A 180 11.46 16.15 5.20
N MET A 181 12.04 15.34 6.09
CA MET A 181 12.16 15.71 7.51
C MET A 181 12.84 17.05 7.71
N LYS A 182 13.81 17.40 6.86
CA LYS A 182 14.55 18.67 6.91
C LYS A 182 13.69 19.90 6.57
N HIS A 183 12.54 19.71 5.97
CA HIS A 183 11.63 20.78 5.53
C HIS A 183 10.54 21.12 6.57
N GLY A 184 10.79 20.82 7.83
CA GLY A 184 9.88 21.17 8.94
C GLY A 184 9.62 20.06 9.94
N PRO A 185 9.24 18.84 9.53
CA PRO A 185 8.83 17.78 10.47
C PRO A 185 9.89 17.39 11.51
N ILE A 186 11.17 17.63 11.23
CA ILE A 186 12.27 17.40 12.20
C ILE A 186 12.06 18.20 13.50
N ALA A 187 11.36 19.31 13.45
CA ALA A 187 11.05 20.13 14.63
C ALA A 187 10.09 19.44 15.61
N LEU A 188 9.38 18.39 15.16
CA LEU A 188 8.47 17.59 16.01
C LEU A 188 9.22 16.56 16.86
N ILE A 189 10.49 16.30 16.56
CA ILE A 189 11.28 15.27 17.27
C ILE A 189 11.80 15.84 18.58
N ASP A 190 11.34 15.25 19.67
CA ASP A 190 11.81 15.51 21.03
C ASP A 190 12.11 14.18 21.75
N SER A 191 12.31 14.23 23.07
CA SER A 191 12.59 13.04 23.89
C SER A 191 11.43 12.06 23.99
N ASP A 192 10.21 12.54 23.73
CA ASP A 192 8.96 11.80 23.93
C ASP A 192 8.31 11.33 22.61
N MET A 193 8.94 11.66 21.46
CA MET A 193 8.49 11.31 20.14
C MET A 193 9.27 10.09 19.56
N PRO A 194 8.77 8.87 19.67
CA PRO A 194 9.37 7.71 19.01
C PRO A 194 9.33 7.84 17.48
N VAL A 195 10.43 7.43 16.87
CA VAL A 195 10.56 7.41 15.39
C VAL A 195 10.82 6.00 14.92
N VAL A 196 9.95 5.49 14.05
CA VAL A 196 10.11 4.19 13.38
C VAL A 196 10.68 4.43 12.00
N VAL A 197 11.87 3.90 11.72
CA VAL A 197 12.53 4.02 10.43
C VAL A 197 12.52 2.71 9.70
N ILE A 198 11.97 2.70 8.46
CA ILE A 198 12.00 1.53 7.57
C ILE A 198 13.22 1.63 6.67
N ALA A 199 14.33 1.07 7.15
CA ALA A 199 15.63 1.08 6.48
C ALA A 199 15.93 -0.30 5.87
N THR A 200 15.46 -0.50 4.63
CA THR A 200 15.77 -1.72 3.87
C THR A 200 17.15 -1.62 3.22
N HIS A 201 17.87 -2.74 3.17
CA HIS A 201 19.20 -2.80 2.56
C HIS A 201 19.08 -2.72 1.02
N ASN A 202 19.16 -1.51 0.50
CA ASN A 202 19.13 -1.20 -0.93
C ASN A 202 20.04 0.01 -1.24
N ALA A 203 20.06 0.49 -2.47
CA ALA A 203 20.88 1.63 -2.89
C ALA A 203 20.64 2.94 -2.11
N MET A 204 19.56 3.04 -1.32
CA MET A 204 19.22 4.19 -0.48
C MET A 204 19.65 4.00 0.98
N TYR A 205 20.18 2.83 1.36
CA TYR A 205 20.49 2.52 2.77
C TYR A 205 21.55 3.44 3.37
N GLU A 206 22.57 3.78 2.57
CA GLU A 206 23.68 4.65 2.99
C GLU A 206 23.30 6.17 3.03
N LYS A 207 22.12 6.52 2.59
CA LYS A 207 21.63 7.91 2.49
C LYS A 207 20.60 8.24 3.55
#